data_a372cc891146707f7be928dbe07a09c4
#
_entry.id   a372cc891146707f7be928dbe07a09c4
#
_cell.length_a   1.000
_cell.length_b   1.000
_cell.length_c   1.000
_cell.angle_alpha   90.00
_cell.angle_beta   90.00
_cell.angle_gamma   90.00
#
_symmetry.space_group_name_H-M   'P 1'
#
loop_
_entity.id
_entity.type
_entity.pdbx_description
1 polymer ?
#
loop_
_entity_poly.entity_id
_entity_poly.type
_entity_poly.pdbx_seq_one_letter_code
_entity_poly.pdbx_strand_id
1 'polypeptide(L)'
;KGDGTVGDNTIDGAIHRQRVNQRSTAGKLYSMPKPTITALTGAAAGAGLSLALACDLRIMASNAIMTTAFARVGFSGDYGGTFFMSQLIGTAKARELYFLSDRVSAEQALGLGLTNWVCEADELAAKAQEIGARLASGPRAIPRSHTRFGDPQGVENSWSSKTILLTKV
;
A
#
# COMPACT_ATOMS: atom_id res chain seq x y z
N LYS A 1 20.39 -5.57 -36.41
CA LYS A 1 19.49 -6.02 -35.35
C LYS A 1 19.96 -5.31 -34.10
N GLY A 2 19.39 -4.12 -33.81
CA GLY A 2 19.64 -3.45 -32.54
C GLY A 2 19.04 -4.30 -31.42
N ASP A 3 19.84 -4.67 -30.43
CA ASP A 3 19.33 -5.19 -29.20
C ASP A 3 18.49 -4.08 -28.55
N GLY A 4 17.28 -4.38 -28.12
CA GLY A 4 16.30 -3.39 -27.66
C GLY A 4 16.62 -2.80 -26.27
N THR A 5 17.86 -2.55 -25.94
CA THR A 5 18.26 -1.76 -24.77
C THR A 5 18.01 -0.29 -25.06
N VAL A 6 16.82 0.20 -24.71
CA VAL A 6 16.53 1.62 -24.61
C VAL A 6 17.62 2.23 -23.73
N GLY A 7 18.43 3.10 -24.29
CA GLY A 7 19.56 3.71 -23.60
C GLY A 7 19.13 4.28 -22.25
N ASP A 8 19.87 3.98 -21.22
CA ASP A 8 19.52 4.14 -19.81
C ASP A 8 19.18 5.60 -19.39
N ASN A 9 19.53 6.59 -20.20
CA ASN A 9 19.39 8.01 -19.93
C ASN A 9 18.32 8.74 -20.77
N THR A 10 17.46 8.03 -21.49
CA THR A 10 16.36 8.65 -22.23
C THR A 10 15.12 8.79 -21.35
N ILE A 11 14.21 9.71 -21.70
CA ILE A 11 12.91 9.86 -21.04
C ILE A 11 12.13 8.54 -21.10
N ASP A 12 12.12 7.86 -22.23
CA ASP A 12 11.45 6.56 -22.40
C ASP A 12 12.07 5.49 -21.51
N GLY A 13 13.39 5.47 -21.37
CA GLY A 13 14.10 4.60 -20.45
C GLY A 13 13.72 4.88 -18.98
N ALA A 14 13.62 6.14 -18.60
CA ALA A 14 13.19 6.54 -17.26
C ALA A 14 11.73 6.10 -16.97
N ILE A 15 10.82 6.33 -17.92
CA ILE A 15 9.41 5.90 -17.82
C ILE A 15 9.33 4.36 -17.72
N HIS A 16 10.11 3.65 -18.52
CA HIS A 16 10.14 2.19 -18.49
C HIS A 16 10.60 1.67 -17.12
N ARG A 17 11.71 2.20 -16.60
CA ARG A 17 12.21 1.85 -15.25
C ARG A 17 11.17 2.14 -14.17
N GLN A 18 10.53 3.30 -14.22
CA GLN A 18 9.47 3.66 -13.28
C GLN A 18 8.32 2.64 -13.29
N ARG A 19 7.86 2.25 -14.48
CA ARG A 19 6.80 1.23 -14.62
C ARG A 19 7.22 -0.14 -14.08
N VAL A 20 8.45 -0.57 -14.35
CA VAL A 20 9.00 -1.82 -13.82
C VAL A 20 9.06 -1.76 -12.29
N ASN A 21 9.58 -0.67 -11.73
CA ASN A 21 9.66 -0.47 -10.28
C ASN A 21 8.28 -0.47 -9.62
N GLN A 22 7.29 0.20 -10.20
CA GLN A 22 5.92 0.20 -9.68
C GLN A 22 5.31 -1.21 -9.65
N ARG A 23 5.51 -2.00 -10.71
CA ARG A 23 5.01 -3.38 -10.78
C ARG A 23 5.72 -4.31 -9.79
N SER A 24 7.03 -4.19 -9.66
CA SER A 24 7.85 -5.04 -8.79
C SER A 24 7.74 -4.69 -7.30
N THR A 25 7.15 -3.55 -6.95
CA THR A 25 6.94 -3.08 -5.57
C THR A 25 5.46 -3.02 -5.20
N ALA A 26 4.78 -1.90 -5.45
CA ALA A 26 3.36 -1.73 -5.11
C ALA A 26 2.47 -2.79 -5.80
N GLY A 27 2.72 -3.06 -7.09
CA GLY A 27 2.00 -4.09 -7.84
C GLY A 27 2.19 -5.48 -7.24
N LYS A 28 3.40 -5.81 -6.81
CA LYS A 28 3.69 -7.09 -6.16
C LYS A 28 3.04 -7.19 -4.77
N LEU A 29 3.11 -6.14 -3.94
CA LEU A 29 2.41 -6.09 -2.66
C LEU A 29 0.90 -6.31 -2.86
N TYR A 30 0.33 -5.58 -3.81
CA TYR A 30 -1.08 -5.68 -4.13
C TYR A 30 -1.48 -7.06 -4.67
N SER A 31 -0.67 -7.73 -5.49
CA SER A 31 -0.96 -9.05 -6.06
C SER A 31 -0.49 -10.23 -5.20
N MET A 32 0.19 -9.97 -4.07
CA MET A 32 0.72 -11.03 -3.22
C MET A 32 -0.40 -11.93 -2.71
N PRO A 33 -0.27 -13.27 -2.78
CA PRO A 33 -1.30 -14.19 -2.33
C PRO A 33 -1.46 -14.22 -0.80
N LYS A 34 -0.49 -13.68 -0.06
CA LYS A 34 -0.50 -13.63 1.41
C LYS A 34 -0.97 -12.26 1.89
N PRO A 35 -1.72 -12.18 3.00
CA PRO A 35 -2.05 -10.90 3.62
C PRO A 35 -0.80 -10.09 3.94
N THR A 36 -0.86 -8.81 3.66
CA THR A 36 0.20 -7.85 3.92
C THR A 36 -0.24 -6.83 4.96
N ILE A 37 0.63 -6.54 5.92
CA ILE A 37 0.38 -5.54 6.97
C ILE A 37 1.46 -4.48 6.85
N THR A 38 1.08 -3.22 6.82
CA THR A 38 2.00 -2.10 6.96
C THR A 38 1.89 -1.49 8.35
N ALA A 39 3.02 -1.21 8.97
CA ALA A 39 3.12 -0.54 10.26
C ALA A 39 3.81 0.83 10.05
N LEU A 40 3.05 1.90 10.20
CA LEU A 40 3.47 3.27 9.97
C LEU A 40 3.99 3.88 11.27
N THR A 41 5.31 4.00 11.38
CA THR A 41 5.99 4.52 12.58
C THR A 41 6.09 6.05 12.59
N GLY A 42 5.86 6.70 11.44
CA GLY A 42 6.04 8.14 11.27
C GLY A 42 5.33 8.64 10.00
N ALA A 43 5.95 9.57 9.28
CA ALA A 43 5.37 10.15 8.09
C ALA A 43 5.39 9.18 6.90
N ALA A 44 4.23 8.86 6.35
CA ALA A 44 4.07 8.19 5.06
C ALA A 44 3.70 9.23 3.99
N ALA A 45 4.61 9.50 3.07
CA ALA A 45 4.45 10.53 2.05
C ALA A 45 4.70 10.00 0.64
N GLY A 46 3.98 10.53 -0.35
CA GLY A 46 4.21 10.24 -1.78
C GLY A 46 4.23 8.74 -2.08
N ALA A 47 5.32 8.25 -2.66
CA ALA A 47 5.51 6.84 -3.00
C ALA A 47 5.42 5.92 -1.76
N GLY A 48 5.95 6.35 -0.60
CA GLY A 48 5.83 5.61 0.65
C GLY A 48 4.37 5.42 1.08
N LEU A 49 3.55 6.47 0.97
CA LEU A 49 2.10 6.35 1.18
C LEU A 49 1.47 5.38 0.17
N SER A 50 1.82 5.47 -1.11
CA SER A 50 1.29 4.57 -2.14
C SER A 50 1.60 3.10 -1.83
N LEU A 51 2.81 2.79 -1.36
CA LEU A 51 3.20 1.44 -0.93
C LEU A 51 2.40 0.98 0.30
N ALA A 52 2.19 1.87 1.28
CA ALA A 52 1.37 1.56 2.45
C ALA A 52 -0.08 1.24 2.07
N LEU A 53 -0.65 2.00 1.13
CA LEU A 53 -2.01 1.78 0.63
C LEU A 53 -2.15 0.52 -0.22
N ALA A 54 -1.06 0.03 -0.83
CA ALA A 54 -1.04 -1.24 -1.57
C ALA A 54 -1.13 -2.46 -0.67
N CYS A 55 -0.80 -2.33 0.62
CA CYS A 55 -0.96 -3.39 1.62
C CYS A 55 -2.45 -3.61 1.97
N ASP A 56 -2.78 -4.81 2.48
CA ASP A 56 -4.15 -5.14 2.86
C ASP A 56 -4.58 -4.43 4.14
N LEU A 57 -3.74 -4.44 5.14
CA LEU A 57 -3.99 -3.87 6.46
C LEU A 57 -2.93 -2.82 6.82
N ARG A 58 -3.34 -1.81 7.56
CA ARG A 58 -2.50 -0.69 7.99
C ARG A 58 -2.70 -0.45 9.47
N ILE A 59 -1.59 -0.23 10.17
CA ILE A 59 -1.55 0.17 11.58
C ILE A 59 -0.73 1.44 11.62
N MET A 60 -1.20 2.47 12.30
CA MET A 60 -0.48 3.73 12.47
C MET A 60 -0.10 3.95 13.92
N ALA A 61 1.09 4.48 14.15
CA ALA A 61 1.42 5.11 15.42
C ALA A 61 0.58 6.39 15.58
N SER A 62 0.18 6.72 16.81
CA SER A 62 -0.66 7.90 17.13
C SER A 62 -0.06 9.22 16.64
N ASN A 63 1.27 9.32 16.59
CA ASN A 63 2.03 10.47 16.09
C ASN A 63 2.37 10.40 14.59
N ALA A 64 1.97 9.34 13.88
CA ALA A 64 2.23 9.19 12.46
C ALA A 64 1.27 10.05 11.62
N ILE A 65 1.70 10.41 10.42
CA ILE A 65 0.90 11.18 9.46
C ILE A 65 0.93 10.53 8.08
N MET A 66 -0.11 10.78 7.30
CA MET A 66 -0.15 10.48 5.88
C MET A 66 -0.25 11.78 5.07
N THR A 67 0.41 11.83 3.91
CA THR A 67 0.22 12.91 2.93
C THR A 67 0.56 12.41 1.53
N THR A 68 -0.19 12.83 0.53
CA THR A 68 0.14 12.50 -0.86
C THR A 68 1.40 13.21 -1.31
N ALA A 69 1.62 14.45 -0.87
CA ALA A 69 2.78 15.31 -1.13
C ALA A 69 3.05 15.64 -2.60
N PHE A 70 2.47 14.92 -3.56
CA PHE A 70 2.78 15.04 -4.99
C PHE A 70 2.45 16.41 -5.56
N ALA A 71 1.30 17.01 -5.23
CA ALA A 71 0.91 18.32 -5.74
C ALA A 71 1.90 19.43 -5.34
N ARG A 72 2.57 19.27 -4.18
CA ARG A 72 3.56 20.26 -3.70
C ARG A 72 4.83 20.29 -4.53
N VAL A 73 5.10 19.25 -5.31
CA VAL A 73 6.28 19.12 -6.18
C VAL A 73 5.89 18.98 -7.66
N GLY A 74 4.64 19.24 -8.00
CA GLY A 74 4.16 19.24 -9.38
C GLY A 74 4.01 17.84 -10.00
N PHE A 75 3.87 16.78 -9.20
CA PHE A 75 3.63 15.43 -9.68
C PHE A 75 2.18 15.00 -9.49
N SER A 76 1.70 14.12 -10.38
CA SER A 76 0.33 13.58 -10.35
C SER A 76 0.16 12.35 -9.45
N GLY A 77 1.25 11.81 -8.93
CA GLY A 77 1.26 10.57 -8.15
C GLY A 77 1.84 9.38 -8.92
N ASP A 78 2.31 8.39 -8.16
CA ASP A 78 2.92 7.17 -8.68
C ASP A 78 2.57 5.94 -7.81
N TYR A 79 3.18 4.80 -8.13
CA TYR A 79 3.01 3.52 -7.42
C TYR A 79 1.54 3.12 -7.18
N GLY A 80 0.60 3.62 -8.01
CA GLY A 80 -0.81 3.27 -7.91
C GLY A 80 -1.56 3.91 -6.74
N GLY A 81 -0.96 4.87 -6.04
CA GLY A 81 -1.55 5.48 -4.85
C GLY A 81 -2.93 6.08 -5.07
N THR A 82 -3.17 6.72 -6.25
CA THR A 82 -4.48 7.25 -6.63
C THR A 82 -5.54 6.15 -6.70
N PHE A 83 -5.19 4.99 -7.26
CA PHE A 83 -6.09 3.85 -7.34
C PHE A 83 -6.39 3.30 -5.94
N PHE A 84 -5.36 2.98 -5.15
CA PHE A 84 -5.54 2.40 -3.82
C PHE A 84 -6.33 3.32 -2.89
N MET A 85 -6.00 4.61 -2.88
CA MET A 85 -6.72 5.59 -2.05
C MET A 85 -8.19 5.69 -2.44
N SER A 86 -8.49 5.74 -3.74
CA SER A 86 -9.87 5.81 -4.23
C SER A 86 -10.69 4.57 -3.85
N GLN A 87 -10.06 3.39 -3.82
CA GLN A 87 -10.72 2.15 -3.36
C GLN A 87 -11.02 2.16 -1.86
N LEU A 88 -10.20 2.83 -1.06
CA LEU A 88 -10.36 2.84 0.39
C LEU A 88 -11.36 3.90 0.87
N ILE A 89 -11.32 5.11 0.32
CA ILE A 89 -12.06 6.26 0.84
C ILE A 89 -12.98 6.93 -0.19
N GLY A 90 -13.13 6.31 -1.36
CA GLY A 90 -13.91 6.86 -2.46
C GLY A 90 -13.19 7.97 -3.22
N THR A 91 -13.67 8.23 -4.44
CA THR A 91 -12.97 9.10 -5.40
C THR A 91 -12.97 10.57 -5.00
N ALA A 92 -14.04 11.05 -4.35
CA ALA A 92 -14.15 12.46 -3.98
C ALA A 92 -13.10 12.84 -2.93
N LYS A 93 -13.01 12.09 -1.82
CA LYS A 93 -12.03 12.35 -0.76
C LYS A 93 -10.59 12.06 -1.23
N ALA A 94 -10.39 11.04 -2.04
CA ALA A 94 -9.08 10.75 -2.62
C ALA A 94 -8.59 11.92 -3.49
N ARG A 95 -9.44 12.49 -4.35
CA ARG A 95 -9.09 13.66 -5.17
C ARG A 95 -8.75 14.89 -4.34
N GLU A 96 -9.56 15.17 -3.29
CA GLU A 96 -9.27 16.26 -2.36
C GLU A 96 -7.85 16.13 -1.78
N LEU A 97 -7.51 14.96 -1.22
CA LEU A 97 -6.20 14.71 -0.64
C LEU A 97 -5.06 14.78 -1.69
N TYR A 98 -5.31 14.33 -2.93
CA TYR A 98 -4.31 14.42 -3.98
C TYR A 98 -4.09 15.84 -4.49
N PHE A 99 -5.13 16.65 -4.60
CA PHE A 99 -5.01 18.02 -5.08
C PHE A 99 -4.46 18.99 -4.04
N LEU A 100 -4.88 18.84 -2.78
CA LEU A 100 -4.47 19.73 -1.70
C LEU A 100 -3.18 19.27 -1.00
N SER A 101 -2.88 17.98 -1.03
CA SER A 101 -1.74 17.36 -0.33
C SER A 101 -1.69 17.70 1.16
N ASP A 102 -2.85 17.80 1.80
CA ASP A 102 -2.94 18.05 3.23
C ASP A 102 -2.41 16.86 4.03
N ARG A 103 -1.96 17.17 5.24
CA ARG A 103 -1.55 16.13 6.19
C ARG A 103 -2.78 15.54 6.85
N VAL A 104 -2.81 14.23 6.90
CA VAL A 104 -3.86 13.43 7.55
C VAL A 104 -3.25 12.82 8.80
N SER A 105 -3.76 13.16 9.98
CA SER A 105 -3.33 12.56 11.26
C SER A 105 -3.75 11.09 11.35
N ALA A 106 -3.20 10.36 12.32
CA ALA A 106 -3.57 8.97 12.56
C ALA A 106 -5.07 8.82 12.89
N GLU A 107 -5.63 9.71 13.68
CA GLU A 107 -7.05 9.74 14.04
C GLU A 107 -7.93 10.02 12.81
N GLN A 108 -7.55 11.02 11.99
CA GLN A 108 -8.25 11.31 10.74
C GLN A 108 -8.17 10.13 9.75
N ALA A 109 -7.01 9.50 9.65
CA ALA A 109 -6.82 8.33 8.80
C ALA A 109 -7.68 7.14 9.24
N LEU A 110 -7.85 6.94 10.55
CA LEU A 110 -8.77 5.93 11.10
C LEU A 110 -10.22 6.26 10.75
N GLY A 111 -10.64 7.50 10.96
CA GLY A 111 -12.00 7.96 10.65
C GLY A 111 -12.35 7.87 9.15
N LEU A 112 -11.35 8.07 8.28
CA LEU A 112 -11.50 7.94 6.83
C LEU A 112 -11.42 6.49 6.32
N GLY A 113 -10.94 5.54 7.13
CA GLY A 113 -10.68 4.16 6.68
C GLY A 113 -9.35 3.99 5.93
N LEU A 114 -8.44 4.96 6.01
CA LEU A 114 -7.09 4.86 5.46
C LEU A 114 -6.18 3.98 6.32
N THR A 115 -6.48 3.81 7.60
CA THR A 115 -5.83 2.85 8.48
C THR A 115 -6.87 2.01 9.22
N ASN A 116 -6.50 0.82 9.66
CA ASN A 116 -7.38 -0.10 10.37
C ASN A 116 -7.28 0.07 11.89
N TRP A 117 -6.10 0.46 12.38
CA TRP A 117 -5.82 0.65 13.80
C TRP A 117 -4.84 1.79 14.03
N VAL A 118 -4.97 2.40 15.18
CA VAL A 118 -4.03 3.37 15.74
C VAL A 118 -3.62 2.88 17.12
N CYS A 119 -2.33 2.98 17.47
CA CYS A 119 -1.79 2.67 18.79
C CYS A 119 -0.61 3.58 19.10
N GLU A 120 -0.09 3.53 20.32
CA GLU A 120 1.12 4.27 20.66
C GLU A 120 2.34 3.73 19.89
N ALA A 121 3.32 4.60 19.68
CA ALA A 121 4.46 4.29 18.81
C ALA A 121 5.30 3.10 19.30
N ASP A 122 5.43 2.93 20.60
CA ASP A 122 6.13 1.83 21.26
C ASP A 122 5.34 0.50 21.21
N GLU A 123 4.01 0.57 21.07
CA GLU A 123 3.14 -0.60 20.96
C GLU A 123 3.01 -1.11 19.51
N LEU A 124 3.39 -0.31 18.52
CA LEU A 124 3.12 -0.58 17.11
C LEU A 124 3.64 -1.94 16.63
N ALA A 125 4.85 -2.30 17.05
CA ALA A 125 5.46 -3.59 16.68
C ALA A 125 4.71 -4.78 17.29
N ALA A 126 4.34 -4.68 18.56
CA ALA A 126 3.57 -5.71 19.25
C ALA A 126 2.18 -5.88 18.63
N LYS A 127 1.51 -4.76 18.31
CA LYS A 127 0.20 -4.78 17.63
C LYS A 127 0.28 -5.41 16.25
N ALA A 128 1.30 -5.11 15.47
CA ALA A 128 1.50 -5.71 14.17
C ALA A 128 1.74 -7.22 14.27
N GLN A 129 2.50 -7.67 15.26
CA GLN A 129 2.72 -9.10 15.51
C GLN A 129 1.45 -9.82 15.99
N GLU A 130 0.67 -9.20 16.88
CA GLU A 130 -0.63 -9.73 17.33
C GLU A 130 -1.55 -10.00 16.14
N ILE A 131 -1.75 -8.98 15.27
CA ILE A 131 -2.62 -9.11 14.11
C ILE A 131 -2.07 -10.15 13.14
N GLY A 132 -0.75 -10.14 12.94
CA GLY A 132 -0.06 -11.13 12.14
C GLY A 132 -0.27 -12.57 12.63
N ALA A 133 -0.14 -12.79 13.91
CA ALA A 133 -0.37 -14.10 14.52
C ALA A 133 -1.84 -14.55 14.37
N ARG A 134 -2.80 -13.65 14.56
CA ARG A 134 -4.23 -13.94 14.33
C ARG A 134 -4.51 -14.35 12.89
N LEU A 135 -3.94 -13.66 11.91
CA LEU A 135 -4.07 -14.03 10.50
C LEU A 135 -3.43 -15.39 10.21
N ALA A 136 -2.27 -15.68 10.82
CA ALA A 136 -1.56 -16.94 10.63
C ALA A 136 -2.26 -18.14 11.29
N SER A 137 -2.99 -17.93 12.38
CA SER A 137 -3.74 -18.98 13.09
C SER A 137 -5.14 -19.22 12.52
N GLY A 138 -5.64 -18.33 11.68
CA GLY A 138 -6.96 -18.43 11.07
C GLY A 138 -7.09 -19.60 10.08
N PRO A 139 -8.32 -19.92 9.63
CA PRO A 139 -8.54 -20.93 8.60
C PRO A 139 -7.69 -20.67 7.36
N ARG A 140 -7.07 -21.72 6.83
CA ARG A 140 -6.17 -21.62 5.67
C ARG A 140 -6.83 -21.16 4.36
N ALA A 141 -8.13 -20.92 4.37
CA ALA A 141 -8.98 -20.84 3.19
C ALA A 141 -9.72 -19.50 3.03
N ILE A 142 -9.11 -18.37 3.35
CA ILE A 142 -9.61 -17.11 2.80
C ILE A 142 -8.61 -16.68 1.72
N PRO A 143 -8.83 -17.05 0.45
CA PRO A 143 -8.01 -16.54 -0.63
C PRO A 143 -8.21 -15.03 -0.71
N ARG A 144 -7.14 -14.28 -0.88
CA ARG A 144 -7.18 -12.83 -1.15
C ARG A 144 -8.06 -12.50 -2.36
N SER A 145 -8.24 -13.47 -3.26
CA SER A 145 -9.17 -13.40 -4.40
C SER A 145 -10.63 -13.17 -4.01
N HIS A 146 -11.07 -13.63 -2.83
CA HIS A 146 -12.45 -13.43 -2.36
C HIS A 146 -12.69 -12.03 -1.78
N THR A 147 -11.65 -11.30 -1.45
CA THR A 147 -11.75 -9.90 -0.95
C THR A 147 -11.58 -8.87 -2.07
N ARG A 148 -11.23 -9.30 -3.29
CA ARG A 148 -11.13 -8.43 -4.46
C ARG A 148 -12.41 -8.53 -5.28
N PHE A 149 -13.25 -7.53 -5.17
CA PHE A 149 -14.36 -7.35 -6.09
C PHE A 149 -13.82 -7.22 -7.51
N GLY A 150 -14.06 -8.24 -8.38
CA GLY A 150 -13.85 -8.15 -9.81
C GLY A 150 -12.83 -9.06 -10.46
N ASP A 151 -12.28 -10.08 -9.78
CA ASP A 151 -11.48 -11.11 -10.46
C ASP A 151 -12.27 -12.41 -10.62
N PRO A 152 -12.74 -12.75 -11.86
CA PRO A 152 -13.52 -13.98 -12.12
C PRO A 152 -12.69 -15.27 -12.13
N GLN A 153 -11.34 -15.17 -12.02
CA GLN A 153 -10.44 -16.33 -12.14
C GLN A 153 -9.68 -16.62 -10.85
N GLY A 154 -10.39 -16.70 -9.74
CA GLY A 154 -9.85 -17.16 -8.46
C GLY A 154 -9.53 -18.66 -8.50
N VAL A 155 -8.45 -19.05 -9.19
CA VAL A 155 -8.00 -20.42 -9.26
C VAL A 155 -6.92 -20.70 -8.22
N GLU A 156 -7.23 -21.70 -7.39
CA GLU A 156 -6.30 -22.63 -6.73
C GLU A 156 -4.86 -22.18 -6.54
N ASN A 157 -4.53 -21.65 -5.36
CA ASN A 157 -3.17 -21.76 -4.87
C ASN A 157 -3.18 -22.11 -3.39
N SER A 158 -2.79 -23.34 -3.10
CA SER A 158 -2.57 -23.88 -1.77
C SER A 158 -1.58 -23.01 -1.01
N TRP A 159 -2.01 -22.49 0.10
CA TRP A 159 -1.20 -21.75 1.06
C TRP A 159 -0.20 -22.68 1.76
N SER A 160 0.98 -22.89 1.20
CA SER A 160 1.95 -23.83 1.76
C SER A 160 2.94 -23.22 2.75
N SER A 161 2.92 -21.90 3.02
CA SER A 161 3.74 -21.31 4.08
C SER A 161 3.16 -20.01 4.64
N LYS A 162 3.08 -19.93 5.97
CA LYS A 162 2.57 -18.82 6.76
C LYS A 162 3.63 -17.70 6.87
N THR A 163 3.81 -16.88 5.86
CA THR A 163 4.68 -15.70 5.97
C THR A 163 3.83 -14.45 5.83
N ILE A 164 3.80 -13.63 6.85
CA ILE A 164 3.21 -12.30 6.85
C ILE A 164 4.34 -11.32 6.59
N LEU A 165 4.19 -10.47 5.59
CA LEU A 165 5.16 -9.42 5.33
C LEU A 165 4.82 -8.20 6.19
N LEU A 166 5.66 -7.89 7.18
CA LEU A 166 5.62 -6.65 7.92
C LEU A 166 6.50 -5.64 7.19
N THR A 167 5.89 -4.63 6.60
CA THR A 167 6.62 -3.52 5.97
C THR A 167 6.59 -2.33 6.92
N LYS A 168 7.75 -1.91 7.41
CA LYS A 168 7.93 -0.60 8.05
C LYS A 168 8.09 0.43 6.93
N VAL A 169 7.27 1.44 6.93
CA VAL A 169 7.37 2.63 6.07
C VAL A 169 7.57 3.84 6.95
#